data_daa4c7edfceb39edc4ab33de3fc158bb
#
_entry.id   daa4c7edfceb39edc4ab33de3fc158bb
#
_cell.length_a   1.000
_cell.length_b   1.000
_cell.length_c   1.000
_cell.angle_alpha   90.00
_cell.angle_beta   90.00
_cell.angle_gamma   90.00
#
_symmetry.space_group_name_H-M   'P 1'
#
loop_
_entity.id
_entity.type
_entity.pdbx_description
1 polymer ?
#
loop_
_entity_poly.entity_id
_entity_poly.type
_entity_poly.pdbx_seq_one_letter_code
_entity_poly.pdbx_strand_id
1 'polypeptide(L)'
;MYELVRALTQGSDHIRHDIPCEDHGQVFESESCKIFAVADGHGDTNCPRSQLGSKFACEIAISEMKVFSTDIIDNSWEKRLISPGKDQDSLIRQLITSIVAKWTTAVNEELEENPLSDEEKSGCKRYIDRYDRGERLEHIYGTTLIAGLLTESYLLLIQQGDGR
;
A
#
# COMPACT_ATOMS: atom_id res chain seq x y z
N MET A 1 21.42 3.74 16.84
CA MET A 1 20.11 2.99 16.92
C MET A 1 19.03 3.95 16.42
N TYR A 2 18.21 3.57 15.47
CA TYR A 2 17.10 4.40 14.93
C TYR A 2 15.80 3.95 15.58
N GLU A 3 14.92 4.89 15.90
CA GLU A 3 13.56 4.61 16.37
C GLU A 3 12.57 5.00 15.28
N LEU A 4 11.47 4.22 15.14
CA LEU A 4 10.36 4.57 14.28
C LEU A 4 9.27 5.24 15.10
N VAL A 5 8.89 6.45 14.69
CA VAL A 5 7.76 7.18 15.27
C VAL A 5 6.70 7.35 14.19
N ARG A 6 5.47 6.97 14.51
CA ARG A 6 4.30 7.18 13.64
C ARG A 6 3.45 8.31 14.19
N ALA A 7 3.10 9.25 13.33
CA ALA A 7 2.04 10.21 13.57
C ALA A 7 1.13 10.27 12.33
N LEU A 8 -0.17 10.30 12.55
CA LEU A 8 -1.19 10.48 11.51
C LEU A 8 -2.17 11.53 11.99
N THR A 9 -2.44 12.51 11.17
CA THR A 9 -3.39 13.57 11.48
C THR A 9 -4.30 13.80 10.30
N GLN A 10 -5.60 13.82 10.55
CA GLN A 10 -6.59 14.15 9.54
C GLN A 10 -6.57 15.66 9.23
N GLY A 11 -6.69 16.01 7.95
CA GLY A 11 -6.76 17.40 7.51
C GLY A 11 -7.96 18.14 8.11
N SER A 12 -7.78 19.43 8.44
CA SER A 12 -8.84 20.24 9.08
C SER A 12 -10.10 20.40 8.24
N ASP A 13 -9.98 20.37 6.91
CA ASP A 13 -11.10 20.44 6.00
C ASP A 13 -11.89 19.14 5.95
N HIS A 14 -11.21 17.98 6.01
CA HIS A 14 -11.87 16.68 6.16
C HIS A 14 -12.65 16.59 7.46
N ILE A 15 -12.07 17.07 8.58
CA ILE A 15 -12.77 17.11 9.87
C ILE A 15 -14.03 17.99 9.80
N ARG A 16 -13.96 19.17 9.15
CA ARG A 16 -15.09 20.09 9.01
C ARG A 16 -16.25 19.55 8.19
N HIS A 17 -15.95 18.69 7.21
CA HIS A 17 -16.94 18.16 6.27
C HIS A 17 -17.30 16.70 6.54
N ASP A 18 -16.84 16.16 7.69
CA ASP A 18 -17.05 14.75 8.08
C ASP A 18 -16.59 13.73 7.01
N ILE A 19 -15.50 14.10 6.30
CA ILE A 19 -14.87 13.23 5.30
C ILE A 19 -13.87 12.32 6.01
N PRO A 20 -13.85 11.00 5.77
CA PRO A 20 -12.88 10.10 6.37
C PRO A 20 -11.43 10.49 6.05
N CYS A 21 -10.50 10.13 6.92
CA CYS A 21 -9.08 10.24 6.61
C CYS A 21 -8.73 9.17 5.57
N GLU A 22 -8.31 9.60 4.40
CA GLU A 22 -7.96 8.71 3.28
C GLU A 22 -6.50 8.28 3.32
N ASP A 23 -5.69 8.97 4.14
CA ASP A 23 -4.30 8.62 4.38
C ASP A 23 -4.18 7.45 5.37
N HIS A 24 -3.17 6.63 5.17
CA HIS A 24 -2.80 5.58 6.11
C HIS A 24 -1.29 5.52 6.33
N GLY A 25 -0.89 5.10 7.52
CA GLY A 25 0.52 4.87 7.83
C GLY A 25 0.64 3.72 8.83
N GLN A 26 1.66 2.90 8.67
CA GLN A 26 1.95 1.77 9.55
C GLN A 26 3.45 1.58 9.75
N VAL A 27 3.83 1.07 10.91
CA VAL A 27 5.21 0.75 11.24
C VAL A 27 5.29 -0.63 11.87
N PHE A 28 6.43 -1.29 11.66
CA PHE A 28 6.80 -2.52 12.32
C PHE A 28 8.26 -2.46 12.74
N GLU A 29 8.57 -2.99 13.91
CA GLU A 29 9.91 -3.00 14.45
C GLU A 29 10.23 -4.36 15.05
N SER A 30 11.43 -4.86 14.77
CA SER A 30 12.01 -6.06 15.34
C SER A 30 13.49 -5.81 15.64
N GLU A 31 14.18 -6.80 16.19
CA GLU A 31 15.64 -6.74 16.41
C GLU A 31 16.41 -6.66 15.09
N SER A 32 15.93 -7.29 14.03
CA SER A 32 16.63 -7.40 12.74
C SER A 32 16.26 -6.32 11.73
N CYS A 33 15.07 -5.73 11.84
CA CYS A 33 14.62 -4.73 10.86
C CYS A 33 13.55 -3.79 11.41
N LYS A 34 13.44 -2.65 10.75
CA LYS A 34 12.37 -1.67 10.92
C LYS A 34 11.70 -1.44 9.57
N ILE A 35 10.37 -1.45 9.56
CA ILE A 35 9.58 -1.27 8.35
C ILE A 35 8.58 -0.17 8.58
N PHE A 36 8.40 0.69 7.57
CA PHE A 36 7.33 1.68 7.55
C PHE A 36 6.62 1.67 6.21
N ALA A 37 5.36 2.04 6.24
CA ALA A 37 4.57 2.29 5.04
C ALA A 37 3.67 3.49 5.27
N VAL A 38 3.54 4.36 4.26
CA VAL A 38 2.60 5.46 4.21
C VAL A 38 1.92 5.45 2.84
N ALA A 39 0.64 5.75 2.84
CA ALA A 39 -0.19 5.75 1.65
C ALA A 39 -1.18 6.90 1.72
N ASP A 40 -1.37 7.59 0.59
CA ASP A 40 -2.28 8.70 0.40
C ASP A 40 -3.40 8.24 -0.53
N GLY A 41 -4.63 8.18 -0.04
CA GLY A 41 -5.81 7.87 -0.82
C GLY A 41 -6.21 9.04 -1.70
N HIS A 42 -6.71 8.76 -2.91
CA HIS A 42 -6.90 9.80 -3.94
C HIS A 42 -7.95 10.87 -3.63
N GLY A 43 -8.83 10.68 -2.64
CA GLY A 43 -9.83 11.70 -2.23
C GLY A 43 -10.80 12.15 -3.32
N ASP A 44 -10.93 11.38 -4.40
CA ASP A 44 -11.80 11.70 -5.54
C ASP A 44 -13.15 10.99 -5.38
N THR A 45 -14.24 11.64 -5.77
CA THR A 45 -15.59 11.03 -5.80
C THR A 45 -15.65 9.77 -6.65
N ASN A 46 -14.74 9.59 -7.62
CA ASN A 46 -14.58 8.34 -8.38
C ASN A 46 -13.79 7.27 -7.63
N CYS A 47 -13.21 7.58 -6.47
CA CYS A 47 -12.43 6.68 -5.64
C CYS A 47 -13.03 6.59 -4.21
N PRO A 48 -14.32 6.23 -4.06
CA PRO A 48 -15.03 6.33 -2.77
C PRO A 48 -14.47 5.43 -1.67
N ARG A 49 -13.60 4.50 -2.02
CA ARG A 49 -12.96 3.56 -1.08
C ARG A 49 -11.45 3.73 -0.97
N SER A 50 -10.93 4.92 -1.32
CA SER A 50 -9.51 5.23 -1.25
C SER A 50 -8.92 5.06 0.16
N GLN A 51 -9.71 5.32 1.22
CA GLN A 51 -9.33 5.04 2.60
C GLN A 51 -9.05 3.54 2.87
N LEU A 52 -9.81 2.63 2.25
CA LEU A 52 -9.54 1.19 2.35
C LEU A 52 -8.34 0.81 1.49
N GLY A 53 -8.21 1.42 0.33
CA GLY A 53 -7.07 1.23 -0.56
C GLY A 53 -5.74 1.58 0.09
N SER A 54 -5.65 2.75 0.76
CA SER A 54 -4.45 3.19 1.48
C SER A 54 -4.16 2.31 2.70
N LYS A 55 -5.20 1.89 3.43
CA LYS A 55 -5.07 0.95 4.56
C LYS A 55 -4.48 -0.39 4.08
N PHE A 56 -5.10 -1.02 3.09
CA PHE A 56 -4.61 -2.29 2.55
C PHE A 56 -3.20 -2.18 1.98
N ALA A 57 -2.87 -1.06 1.30
CA ALA A 57 -1.53 -0.84 0.79
C ALA A 57 -0.47 -0.85 1.89
N CYS A 58 -0.71 -0.16 3.00
CA CYS A 58 0.21 -0.14 4.14
C CYS A 58 0.31 -1.51 4.82
N GLU A 59 -0.82 -2.15 5.13
CA GLU A 59 -0.86 -3.45 5.83
C GLU A 59 -0.13 -4.52 5.02
N ILE A 60 -0.39 -4.58 3.72
CA ILE A 60 0.23 -5.55 2.82
C ILE A 60 1.71 -5.25 2.62
N ALA A 61 2.10 -3.98 2.42
CA ALA A 61 3.51 -3.62 2.29
C ALA A 61 4.31 -4.03 3.53
N ILE A 62 3.80 -3.76 4.74
CA ILE A 62 4.42 -4.19 5.99
C ILE A 62 4.55 -5.72 6.04
N SER A 63 3.47 -6.44 5.72
CA SER A 63 3.47 -7.91 5.73
C SER A 63 4.49 -8.51 4.75
N GLU A 64 4.50 -8.01 3.50
CA GLU A 64 5.39 -8.53 2.47
C GLU A 64 6.84 -8.17 2.71
N MET A 65 7.13 -6.98 3.23
CA MET A 65 8.49 -6.59 3.60
C MET A 65 9.03 -7.41 4.80
N LYS A 66 8.17 -7.83 5.72
CA LYS A 66 8.56 -8.76 6.81
C LYS A 66 8.99 -10.12 6.23
N VAL A 67 8.18 -10.70 5.36
CA VAL A 67 8.51 -11.97 4.69
C VAL A 67 9.81 -11.82 3.89
N PHE A 68 9.90 -10.76 3.08
CA PHE A 68 11.10 -10.47 2.29
C PHE A 68 12.36 -10.34 3.14
N SER A 69 12.28 -9.60 4.27
CA SER A 69 13.42 -9.47 5.20
C SER A 69 13.85 -10.80 5.77
N THR A 70 12.90 -11.66 6.13
CA THR A 70 13.18 -13.01 6.63
C THR A 70 13.85 -13.86 5.54
N ASP A 71 13.33 -13.85 4.31
CA ASP A 71 13.90 -14.59 3.19
C ASP A 71 15.34 -14.15 2.85
N ILE A 72 15.61 -12.83 2.92
CA ILE A 72 16.96 -12.28 2.69
C ILE A 72 17.95 -12.82 3.74
N ILE A 73 17.54 -12.87 5.02
CA ILE A 73 18.36 -13.36 6.12
C ILE A 73 18.57 -14.88 6.00
N ASP A 74 17.50 -15.66 5.89
CA ASP A 74 17.53 -17.14 5.91
C ASP A 74 18.31 -17.72 4.74
N ASN A 75 18.26 -17.07 3.58
CA ASN A 75 19.00 -17.50 2.38
C ASN A 75 20.35 -16.81 2.21
N SER A 76 20.75 -15.93 3.14
CA SER A 76 21.98 -15.14 3.05
C SER A 76 22.09 -14.34 1.74
N TRP A 77 20.97 -13.77 1.27
CA TRP A 77 20.87 -13.04 0.00
C TRP A 77 21.22 -11.56 0.10
N GLU A 78 21.65 -11.08 1.24
CA GLU A 78 21.96 -9.67 1.47
C GLU A 78 22.93 -9.11 0.42
N LYS A 79 24.02 -9.84 0.13
CA LYS A 79 24.98 -9.42 -0.90
C LYS A 79 24.36 -9.32 -2.30
N ARG A 80 23.38 -10.18 -2.61
CA ARG A 80 22.66 -10.13 -3.89
C ARG A 80 21.72 -8.91 -3.94
N LEU A 81 21.13 -8.54 -2.80
CA LEU A 81 20.24 -7.39 -2.71
C LEU A 81 20.99 -6.06 -2.81
N ILE A 82 22.16 -5.93 -2.15
CA ILE A 82 22.90 -4.66 -2.12
C ILE A 82 23.84 -4.47 -3.32
N SER A 83 24.06 -5.51 -4.15
CA SER A 83 24.92 -5.42 -5.32
C SER A 83 24.09 -5.14 -6.58
N PRO A 84 24.31 -3.98 -7.26
CA PRO A 84 23.59 -3.66 -8.47
C PRO A 84 23.69 -4.76 -9.54
N GLY A 85 22.56 -5.16 -10.12
CA GLY A 85 22.53 -6.18 -11.17
C GLY A 85 21.21 -6.97 -11.21
N LYS A 86 21.20 -7.98 -12.08
CA LYS A 86 19.97 -8.78 -12.34
C LYS A 86 19.40 -9.45 -11.12
N ASP A 87 20.23 -9.85 -10.17
CA ASP A 87 19.78 -10.52 -8.95
C ASP A 87 19.04 -9.52 -8.03
N GLN A 88 19.61 -8.32 -7.84
CA GLN A 88 18.95 -7.23 -7.12
C GLN A 88 17.60 -6.88 -7.76
N ASP A 89 17.59 -6.65 -9.08
CA ASP A 89 16.38 -6.32 -9.83
C ASP A 89 15.31 -7.41 -9.69
N SER A 90 15.72 -8.68 -9.70
CA SER A 90 14.81 -9.82 -9.55
C SER A 90 14.16 -9.85 -8.16
N LEU A 91 14.96 -9.68 -7.10
CA LEU A 91 14.47 -9.69 -5.71
C LEU A 91 13.50 -8.53 -5.47
N ILE A 92 13.86 -7.32 -5.89
CA ILE A 92 13.01 -6.13 -5.72
C ILE A 92 11.73 -6.27 -6.54
N ARG A 93 11.81 -6.76 -7.77
CA ARG A 93 10.64 -6.99 -8.63
C ARG A 93 9.68 -8.02 -8.04
N GLN A 94 10.19 -9.10 -7.44
CA GLN A 94 9.36 -10.10 -6.76
C GLN A 94 8.61 -9.48 -5.59
N LEU A 95 9.26 -8.68 -4.74
CA LEU A 95 8.63 -7.98 -3.64
C LEU A 95 7.49 -7.06 -4.14
N ILE A 96 7.79 -6.19 -5.12
CA ILE A 96 6.79 -5.25 -5.68
C ILE A 96 5.61 -6.02 -6.29
N THR A 97 5.89 -7.08 -7.05
CA THR A 97 4.84 -7.90 -7.68
C THR A 97 3.94 -8.55 -6.62
N SER A 98 4.53 -9.05 -5.53
CA SER A 98 3.77 -9.65 -4.43
C SER A 98 2.87 -8.62 -3.74
N ILE A 99 3.39 -7.43 -3.43
CA ILE A 99 2.60 -6.34 -2.83
C ILE A 99 1.41 -5.97 -3.72
N VAL A 100 1.66 -5.73 -5.02
CA VAL A 100 0.60 -5.34 -5.96
C VAL A 100 -0.44 -6.44 -6.12
N ALA A 101 -0.01 -7.70 -6.27
CA ALA A 101 -0.93 -8.82 -6.44
C ALA A 101 -1.84 -9.02 -5.21
N LYS A 102 -1.27 -8.97 -4.00
CA LYS A 102 -2.03 -9.11 -2.76
C LYS A 102 -2.98 -7.94 -2.53
N TRP A 103 -2.53 -6.70 -2.82
CA TRP A 103 -3.40 -5.53 -2.75
C TRP A 103 -4.58 -5.67 -3.73
N THR A 104 -4.31 -6.04 -4.98
CA THR A 104 -5.36 -6.29 -5.98
C THR A 104 -6.35 -7.36 -5.51
N THR A 105 -5.86 -8.44 -4.91
CA THR A 105 -6.73 -9.47 -4.34
C THR A 105 -7.60 -8.91 -3.22
N ALA A 106 -7.00 -8.23 -2.24
CA ALA A 106 -7.72 -7.70 -1.08
C ALA A 106 -8.83 -6.70 -1.46
N VAL A 107 -8.57 -5.78 -2.41
CA VAL A 107 -9.59 -4.82 -2.84
C VAL A 107 -10.71 -5.48 -3.66
N ASN A 108 -10.41 -6.54 -4.42
CA ASN A 108 -11.45 -7.27 -5.15
C ASN A 108 -12.31 -8.12 -4.21
N GLU A 109 -11.70 -8.80 -3.23
CA GLU A 109 -12.42 -9.55 -2.19
C GLU A 109 -13.33 -8.61 -1.38
N GLU A 110 -12.83 -7.44 -0.99
CA GLU A 110 -13.62 -6.44 -0.29
C GLU A 110 -14.82 -5.97 -1.13
N LEU A 111 -14.63 -5.73 -2.43
CA LEU A 111 -15.71 -5.32 -3.32
C LEU A 111 -16.76 -6.42 -3.55
N GLU A 112 -16.34 -7.69 -3.57
CA GLU A 112 -17.24 -8.84 -3.67
C GLU A 112 -18.08 -9.02 -2.40
N GLU A 113 -17.44 -8.84 -1.22
CA GLU A 113 -18.13 -8.95 0.07
C GLU A 113 -19.02 -7.74 0.37
N ASN A 114 -18.61 -6.56 -0.06
CA ASN A 114 -19.27 -5.29 0.16
C ASN A 114 -19.53 -4.56 -1.17
N PRO A 115 -20.58 -4.94 -1.92
CA PRO A 115 -20.92 -4.27 -3.18
C PRO A 115 -21.13 -2.76 -3.00
N LEU A 116 -20.89 -1.98 -4.06
CA LEU A 116 -21.08 -0.52 -4.01
C LEU A 116 -22.53 -0.16 -3.65
N SER A 117 -22.67 0.74 -2.69
CA SER A 117 -23.96 1.38 -2.37
C SER A 117 -24.44 2.28 -3.51
N ASP A 118 -25.72 2.65 -3.50
CA ASP A 118 -26.28 3.57 -4.50
C ASP A 118 -25.64 4.96 -4.44
N GLU A 119 -25.20 5.39 -3.25
CA GLU A 119 -24.47 6.65 -3.08
C GLU A 119 -23.09 6.59 -3.71
N GLU A 120 -22.30 5.54 -3.43
CA GLU A 120 -21.00 5.32 -4.06
C GLU A 120 -21.10 5.22 -5.58
N LYS A 121 -22.12 4.48 -6.10
CA LYS A 121 -22.39 4.39 -7.53
C LYS A 121 -22.68 5.75 -8.16
N SER A 122 -23.43 6.60 -7.46
CA SER A 122 -23.75 7.95 -7.97
C SER A 122 -22.52 8.86 -8.04
N GLY A 123 -21.53 8.64 -7.17
CA GLY A 123 -20.23 9.31 -7.19
C GLY A 123 -19.30 8.79 -8.29
N CYS A 124 -19.27 7.48 -8.50
CA CYS A 124 -18.35 6.79 -9.42
C CYS A 124 -18.73 6.88 -10.90
N LYS A 125 -19.28 8.00 -11.38
CA LYS A 125 -19.80 8.15 -12.76
C LYS A 125 -18.83 7.67 -13.84
N ARG A 126 -17.53 7.82 -13.63
CA ARG A 126 -16.50 7.40 -14.57
C ARG A 126 -16.36 5.89 -14.72
N TYR A 127 -16.71 5.12 -13.69
CA TYR A 127 -16.46 3.69 -13.63
C TYR A 127 -17.73 2.84 -13.51
N ILE A 128 -18.91 3.47 -13.35
CA ILE A 128 -20.16 2.77 -13.10
C ILE A 128 -20.51 1.76 -14.20
N ASP A 129 -20.33 2.14 -15.48
CA ASP A 129 -20.61 1.25 -16.61
C ASP A 129 -19.71 -0.02 -16.60
N ARG A 130 -18.50 0.09 -16.06
CA ARG A 130 -17.58 -1.04 -15.90
C ARG A 130 -18.00 -1.93 -14.76
N TYR A 131 -18.41 -1.33 -13.64
CA TYR A 131 -18.94 -2.04 -12.49
C TYR A 131 -20.18 -2.85 -12.87
N ASP A 132 -21.13 -2.25 -13.58
CA ASP A 132 -22.37 -2.90 -14.02
C ASP A 132 -22.12 -4.06 -15.00
N ARG A 133 -20.99 -4.06 -15.70
CA ARG A 133 -20.52 -5.19 -16.52
C ARG A 133 -19.76 -6.26 -15.74
N GLY A 134 -19.63 -6.13 -14.42
CA GLY A 134 -18.87 -7.05 -13.57
C GLY A 134 -17.35 -6.98 -13.76
N GLU A 135 -16.84 -5.87 -14.29
CA GLU A 135 -15.39 -5.64 -14.38
C GLU A 135 -14.81 -5.34 -13.00
N ARG A 136 -13.56 -5.79 -12.76
CA ARG A 136 -12.83 -5.45 -11.54
C ARG A 136 -12.46 -3.96 -11.54
N LEU A 137 -12.64 -3.31 -10.40
CA LEU A 137 -12.53 -1.85 -10.28
C LEU A 137 -11.54 -1.43 -9.19
N GLU A 138 -10.31 -1.88 -9.28
CA GLU A 138 -9.24 -1.47 -8.35
C GLU A 138 -9.11 0.06 -8.23
N HIS A 139 -9.52 0.79 -9.27
CA HIS A 139 -9.45 2.26 -9.34
C HIS A 139 -10.26 2.96 -8.24
N ILE A 140 -11.37 2.35 -7.78
CA ILE A 140 -12.19 2.95 -6.71
C ILE A 140 -11.50 2.94 -5.34
N TYR A 141 -10.42 2.15 -5.20
CA TYR A 141 -9.53 2.09 -4.05
C TYR A 141 -8.22 2.87 -4.28
N GLY A 142 -8.19 3.79 -5.24
CA GLY A 142 -6.99 4.48 -5.68
C GLY A 142 -6.17 5.08 -4.53
N THR A 143 -4.88 4.75 -4.49
CA THR A 143 -3.94 5.21 -3.47
C THR A 143 -2.52 5.23 -4.00
N THR A 144 -1.67 6.03 -3.36
CA THR A 144 -0.22 5.95 -3.50
C THR A 144 0.35 4.99 -2.44
N LEU A 145 1.64 4.68 -2.52
CA LEU A 145 2.37 3.95 -1.49
C LEU A 145 3.84 4.37 -1.49
N ILE A 146 4.36 4.68 -0.31
CA ILE A 146 5.78 4.74 -0.03
C ILE A 146 6.04 3.77 1.14
N ALA A 147 6.95 2.82 0.95
CA ALA A 147 7.32 1.89 2.00
C ALA A 147 8.83 1.70 2.08
N GLY A 148 9.34 1.47 3.27
CA GLY A 148 10.76 1.28 3.52
C GLY A 148 11.05 0.16 4.49
N LEU A 149 12.14 -0.56 4.21
CA LEU A 149 12.73 -1.59 5.05
C LEU A 149 14.16 -1.16 5.40
N LEU A 150 14.40 -0.90 6.67
CA LEU A 150 15.70 -0.54 7.23
C LEU A 150 16.27 -1.70 8.04
N THR A 151 17.49 -2.09 7.73
CA THR A 151 18.31 -3.05 8.49
C THR A 151 19.60 -2.37 8.96
N GLU A 152 20.53 -3.11 9.56
CA GLU A 152 21.87 -2.59 9.88
C GLU A 152 22.70 -2.30 8.62
N SER A 153 22.43 -3.00 7.52
CA SER A 153 23.29 -3.02 6.33
C SER A 153 22.71 -2.24 5.15
N TYR A 154 21.39 -2.04 5.09
CA TYR A 154 20.75 -1.36 3.95
C TYR A 154 19.42 -0.71 4.32
N LEU A 155 19.03 0.25 3.49
CA LEU A 155 17.69 0.82 3.41
C LEU A 155 17.13 0.53 2.02
N LEU A 156 16.04 -0.23 1.96
CA LEU A 156 15.26 -0.44 0.75
C LEU A 156 14.04 0.48 0.80
N LEU A 157 13.84 1.28 -0.24
CA LEU A 157 12.65 2.12 -0.42
C LEU A 157 11.93 1.70 -1.68
N ILE A 158 10.62 1.60 -1.60
CA ILE A 158 9.73 1.44 -2.76
C ILE A 158 8.73 2.57 -2.80
N GLN A 159 8.35 2.98 -4.01
CA GLN A 159 7.32 3.99 -4.24
C GLN A 159 6.42 3.55 -5.39
N GLN A 160 5.12 3.70 -5.20
CA GLN A 160 4.10 3.50 -6.21
C GLN A 160 3.18 4.72 -6.25
N GLY A 161 2.93 5.24 -7.46
CA GLY A 161 2.17 6.48 -7.65
C GLY A 161 3.06 7.72 -7.60
N ASP A 162 2.44 8.89 -7.49
CA ASP A 162 3.09 10.21 -7.51
C ASP A 162 3.30 10.81 -6.10
N GLY A 163 3.20 10.01 -5.07
CA GLY A 163 3.50 10.40 -3.69
C GLY A 163 4.89 11.05 -3.60
N ARG A 164 4.97 12.23 -2.99
CA ARG A 164 6.20 13.05 -2.88
C ARG A 164 6.49 13.38 -1.44
#